data_0ac58c411b45900accf49d435afe59f8
#
_entry.id   0ac58c411b45900accf49d435afe59f8
#
_cell.length_a   1.000
_cell.length_b   1.000
_cell.length_c   1.000
_cell.angle_alpha   90.00
_cell.angle_beta   90.00
_cell.angle_gamma   90.00
#
_symmetry.space_group_name_H-M   'P 1'
#
loop_
_entity.id
_entity.type
_entity.pdbx_description
1 polymer ?
#
loop_
_entity_poly.entity_id
_entity_poly.type
_entity_poly.pdbx_seq_one_letter_code
_entity_poly.pdbx_strand_id
1 'polypeptide(L)'
;TRRLKRMLTYIIVAEVGYMVGGFWLGNRLGISGAILHIINDAAMTLCVFLAAAALIARTGSDAIDDMQGLFKKMPVTMAVFVIAGLSIIGVPPTCGFFSKWYLISGAIAAGQYGFMAALLLSSLINLVLFFRIFEIAYFEPFEDHHADLIAIDIGERNIYPAQNRDFVQLRIDFGERAWKDLF
;
A
#
# COMPACT_ATOMS: atom_id res chain seq x y z
N THR A 1 -8.99 -3.64 -8.36
CA THR A 1 -8.41 -4.81 -7.63
C THR A 1 -8.74 -4.65 -6.17
N ARG A 2 -9.38 -5.64 -5.56
CA ARG A 2 -9.72 -5.61 -4.12
C ARG A 2 -8.59 -6.13 -3.21
N ARG A 3 -7.40 -6.41 -3.78
CA ARG A 3 -6.24 -6.93 -3.04
C ARG A 3 -5.11 -5.91 -3.02
N LEU A 4 -4.64 -5.56 -1.82
CA LEU A 4 -3.58 -4.58 -1.60
C LEU A 4 -2.29 -4.94 -2.33
N LYS A 5 -1.80 -6.18 -2.19
CA LYS A 5 -0.56 -6.64 -2.85
C LYS A 5 -0.61 -6.45 -4.35
N ARG A 6 -1.70 -6.86 -4.99
CA ARG A 6 -1.87 -6.76 -6.44
C ARG A 6 -1.95 -5.29 -6.90
N MET A 7 -2.62 -4.44 -6.13
CA MET A 7 -2.69 -3.00 -6.41
C MET A 7 -1.30 -2.37 -6.37
N LEU A 8 -0.52 -2.62 -5.32
CA LEU A 8 0.84 -2.11 -5.18
C LEU A 8 1.75 -2.59 -6.31
N THR A 9 1.62 -3.85 -6.74
CA THR A 9 2.39 -4.37 -7.89
C THR A 9 2.11 -3.59 -9.18
N TYR A 10 0.86 -3.26 -9.47
CA TYR A 10 0.54 -2.46 -10.67
C TYR A 10 1.08 -1.03 -10.58
N ILE A 11 1.06 -0.45 -9.39
CA ILE A 11 1.64 0.89 -9.16
C ILE A 11 3.13 0.88 -9.47
N ILE A 12 3.90 -0.13 -8.98
CA ILE A 12 5.34 -0.24 -9.26
C ILE A 12 5.62 -0.35 -10.75
N VAL A 13 4.85 -1.15 -11.48
CA VAL A 13 5.02 -1.28 -12.93
C VAL A 13 4.87 0.08 -13.62
N ALA A 14 3.91 0.90 -13.19
CA ALA A 14 3.73 2.24 -13.71
C ALA A 14 4.91 3.18 -13.36
N GLU A 15 5.41 3.12 -12.11
CA GLU A 15 6.55 3.95 -11.67
C GLU A 15 7.84 3.58 -12.46
N VAL A 16 8.09 2.29 -12.73
CA VAL A 16 9.18 1.85 -13.62
C VAL A 16 9.01 2.43 -15.04
N GLY A 17 7.78 2.49 -15.54
CA GLY A 17 7.47 3.11 -16.81
C GLY A 17 7.90 4.58 -16.89
N TYR A 18 7.79 5.33 -15.77
CA TYR A 18 8.25 6.73 -15.74
C TYR A 18 9.77 6.85 -15.81
N MET A 19 10.51 5.93 -15.20
CA MET A 19 11.97 5.90 -15.27
C MET A 19 12.44 5.66 -16.69
N VAL A 20 11.89 4.63 -17.35
CA VAL A 20 12.22 4.32 -18.74
C VAL A 20 11.85 5.47 -19.67
N GLY A 21 10.65 6.03 -19.52
CA GLY A 21 10.18 7.17 -20.30
C GLY A 21 11.05 8.42 -20.10
N GLY A 22 11.48 8.69 -18.87
CA GLY A 22 12.36 9.81 -18.55
C GLY A 22 13.73 9.71 -19.25
N PHE A 23 14.33 8.53 -19.31
CA PHE A 23 15.56 8.30 -20.10
C PHE A 23 15.30 8.41 -21.60
N TRP A 24 14.15 7.91 -22.08
CA TRP A 24 13.78 8.00 -23.51
C TRP A 24 13.60 9.43 -24.00
N LEU A 25 13.25 10.39 -23.13
CA LEU A 25 13.15 11.81 -23.50
C LEU A 25 14.47 12.39 -24.01
N GLY A 26 15.62 11.82 -23.66
CA GLY A 26 16.93 12.17 -24.17
C GLY A 26 17.41 13.59 -23.86
N ASN A 27 16.72 14.31 -22.98
CA ASN A 27 17.08 15.65 -22.55
C ASN A 27 17.51 15.68 -21.07
N ARG A 28 18.21 16.76 -20.70
CA ARG A 28 18.79 16.90 -19.36
C ARG A 28 17.73 16.81 -18.24
N LEU A 29 16.55 17.40 -18.43
CA LEU A 29 15.49 17.41 -17.42
C LEU A 29 14.88 16.01 -17.26
N GLY A 30 14.60 15.32 -18.37
CA GLY A 30 14.05 13.96 -18.35
C GLY A 30 15.00 12.97 -17.69
N ILE A 31 16.29 13.01 -18.04
CA ILE A 31 17.32 12.13 -17.44
C ILE A 31 17.49 12.43 -15.94
N SER A 32 17.60 13.71 -15.56
CA SER A 32 17.69 14.09 -14.15
C SER A 32 16.44 13.67 -13.37
N GLY A 33 15.25 13.82 -13.98
CA GLY A 33 13.99 13.37 -13.42
C GLY A 33 13.95 11.86 -13.23
N ALA A 34 14.41 11.07 -14.21
CA ALA A 34 14.47 9.63 -14.13
C ALA A 34 15.41 9.15 -13.02
N ILE A 35 16.61 9.70 -12.91
CA ILE A 35 17.57 9.35 -11.85
C ILE A 35 17.01 9.68 -10.48
N LEU A 36 16.46 10.88 -10.30
CA LEU A 36 15.83 11.30 -9.06
C LEU A 36 14.64 10.42 -8.72
N HIS A 37 13.87 10.02 -9.75
CA HIS A 37 12.71 9.15 -9.55
C HIS A 37 13.09 7.75 -9.08
N ILE A 38 14.17 7.16 -9.61
CA ILE A 38 14.70 5.86 -9.15
C ILE A 38 15.00 5.88 -7.66
N ILE A 39 15.68 6.92 -7.17
CA ILE A 39 16.06 7.04 -5.76
C ILE A 39 14.81 7.22 -4.90
N ASN A 40 13.92 8.12 -5.29
CA ASN A 40 12.70 8.41 -4.57
C ASN A 40 11.75 7.21 -4.56
N ASP A 41 11.58 6.53 -5.71
CA ASP A 41 10.72 5.37 -5.82
C ASP A 41 11.21 4.21 -4.96
N ALA A 42 12.50 3.94 -4.93
CA ALA A 42 13.07 2.93 -4.05
C ALA A 42 12.70 3.18 -2.57
N ALA A 43 12.79 4.42 -2.10
CA ALA A 43 12.42 4.78 -0.73
C ALA A 43 10.91 4.70 -0.49
N MET A 44 10.10 5.27 -1.39
CA MET A 44 8.62 5.26 -1.28
C MET A 44 8.06 3.85 -1.32
N THR A 45 8.53 3.05 -2.27
CA THR A 45 8.12 1.66 -2.45
C THR A 45 8.49 0.81 -1.25
N LEU A 46 9.71 0.94 -0.71
CA LEU A 46 10.12 0.25 0.50
C LEU A 46 9.18 0.60 1.67
N CYS A 47 8.92 1.89 1.91
CA CYS A 47 8.04 2.34 2.99
C CYS A 47 6.62 1.79 2.85
N VAL A 48 6.02 1.87 1.65
CA VAL A 48 4.64 1.39 1.45
C VAL A 48 4.54 -0.12 1.59
N PHE A 49 5.56 -0.88 1.14
CA PHE A 49 5.57 -2.34 1.28
C PHE A 49 5.76 -2.79 2.71
N LEU A 50 6.65 -2.16 3.47
CA LEU A 50 6.82 -2.45 4.90
C LEU A 50 5.54 -2.15 5.69
N ALA A 51 4.90 -1.01 5.43
CA ALA A 51 3.63 -0.68 6.05
C ALA A 51 2.54 -1.68 5.64
N ALA A 52 2.42 -2.01 4.35
CA ALA A 52 1.46 -3.01 3.87
C ALA A 52 1.70 -4.40 4.47
N ALA A 53 2.94 -4.82 4.60
CA ALA A 53 3.29 -6.10 5.25
C ALA A 53 2.84 -6.11 6.72
N ALA A 54 3.08 -5.03 7.47
CA ALA A 54 2.63 -4.89 8.86
C ALA A 54 1.09 -4.91 8.96
N LEU A 55 0.38 -4.25 8.06
CA LEU A 55 -1.09 -4.27 8.00
C LEU A 55 -1.62 -5.68 7.73
N ILE A 56 -1.06 -6.36 6.72
CA ILE A 56 -1.45 -7.73 6.37
C ILE A 56 -1.11 -8.72 7.50
N ALA A 57 0.02 -8.57 8.17
CA ALA A 57 0.38 -9.40 9.31
C ALA A 57 -0.62 -9.23 10.47
N ARG A 58 -1.18 -8.03 10.64
CA ARG A 58 -2.16 -7.75 11.69
C ARG A 58 -3.56 -8.26 11.36
N THR A 59 -4.00 -8.10 10.10
CA THR A 59 -5.34 -8.50 9.66
C THR A 59 -5.42 -9.98 9.25
N GLY A 60 -4.28 -10.59 8.91
CA GLY A 60 -4.23 -11.92 8.32
C GLY A 60 -4.72 -11.97 6.86
N SER A 61 -5.08 -10.84 6.26
CA SER A 61 -5.66 -10.74 4.92
C SER A 61 -5.01 -9.63 4.11
N ASP A 62 -4.97 -9.78 2.77
CA ASP A 62 -4.55 -8.76 1.83
C ASP A 62 -5.74 -8.06 1.14
N ALA A 63 -6.97 -8.36 1.56
CA ALA A 63 -8.16 -7.70 1.06
C ALA A 63 -8.26 -6.27 1.63
N ILE A 64 -8.59 -5.31 0.78
CA ILE A 64 -8.70 -3.91 1.17
C ILE A 64 -9.90 -3.70 2.11
N ASP A 65 -10.95 -4.49 1.90
CA ASP A 65 -12.17 -4.42 2.72
C ASP A 65 -11.90 -4.85 4.20
N ASP A 66 -10.86 -5.68 4.45
CA ASP A 66 -10.45 -6.10 5.80
C ASP A 66 -9.57 -5.06 6.53
N MET A 67 -9.34 -3.91 5.92
CA MET A 67 -8.55 -2.80 6.49
C MET A 67 -9.39 -1.76 7.23
N GLN A 68 -10.66 -2.03 7.44
CA GLN A 68 -11.59 -1.15 8.13
C GLN A 68 -11.10 -0.79 9.53
N GLY A 69 -11.17 0.49 9.87
CA GLY A 69 -10.82 0.99 11.20
C GLY A 69 -9.39 0.78 11.67
N LEU A 70 -8.46 0.32 10.81
CA LEU A 70 -7.06 0.09 11.17
C LEU A 70 -6.33 1.36 11.60
N PHE A 71 -6.81 2.53 11.19
CA PHE A 71 -6.21 3.81 11.60
C PHE A 71 -6.24 3.97 13.14
N LYS A 72 -7.28 3.47 13.80
CA LYS A 72 -7.39 3.50 15.28
C LYS A 72 -6.51 2.44 15.96
N LYS A 73 -6.32 1.27 15.33
CA LYS A 73 -5.56 0.15 15.91
C LYS A 73 -4.05 0.23 15.65
N MET A 74 -3.66 0.80 14.50
CA MET A 74 -2.25 0.92 14.07
C MET A 74 -1.96 2.32 13.51
N PRO A 75 -2.10 3.40 14.33
CA PRO A 75 -2.04 4.77 13.83
C PRO A 75 -0.70 5.12 13.18
N VAL A 76 0.41 4.64 13.74
CA VAL A 76 1.76 4.92 13.19
C VAL A 76 1.96 4.23 11.84
N THR A 77 1.62 2.95 11.74
CA THR A 77 1.75 2.19 10.48
C THR A 77 0.86 2.77 9.38
N MET A 78 -0.38 3.15 9.74
CA MET A 78 -1.30 3.81 8.81
C MET A 78 -0.79 5.20 8.39
N ALA A 79 -0.21 5.98 9.30
CA ALA A 79 0.40 7.27 8.96
C ALA A 79 1.56 7.10 7.98
N VAL A 80 2.45 6.12 8.20
CA VAL A 80 3.54 5.79 7.26
C VAL A 80 2.99 5.36 5.91
N PHE A 81 1.96 4.51 5.88
CA PHE A 81 1.31 4.07 4.65
C PHE A 81 0.69 5.24 3.87
N VAL A 82 0.00 6.16 4.57
CA VAL A 82 -0.59 7.37 3.98
C VAL A 82 0.49 8.29 3.41
N ILE A 83 1.55 8.58 4.17
CA ILE A 83 2.65 9.47 3.73
C ILE A 83 3.35 8.86 2.52
N ALA A 84 3.65 7.56 2.53
CA ALA A 84 4.25 6.87 1.40
C ALA A 84 3.33 6.87 0.17
N GLY A 85 2.02 6.64 0.37
CA GLY A 85 1.02 6.71 -0.69
C GLY A 85 0.91 8.10 -1.31
N LEU A 86 0.85 9.16 -0.51
CA LEU A 86 0.86 10.55 -0.99
C LEU A 86 2.15 10.87 -1.76
N SER A 87 3.27 10.27 -1.37
CA SER A 87 4.54 10.42 -2.06
C SER A 87 4.54 9.74 -3.42
N ILE A 88 3.98 8.54 -3.53
CA ILE A 88 3.79 7.82 -4.80
C ILE A 88 2.84 8.58 -5.73
N ILE A 89 1.78 9.16 -5.22
CA ILE A 89 0.86 10.03 -5.98
C ILE A 89 1.63 11.24 -6.52
N GLY A 90 2.56 11.79 -5.73
CA GLY A 90 3.32 12.99 -6.06
C GLY A 90 2.65 14.28 -5.58
N VAL A 91 2.09 14.27 -4.36
CA VAL A 91 1.50 15.47 -3.76
C VAL A 91 2.60 16.35 -3.17
N PRO A 92 2.63 17.68 -3.43
CA PRO A 92 3.56 18.58 -2.73
C PRO A 92 3.32 18.53 -1.21
N PRO A 93 4.33 18.54 -0.36
CA PRO A 93 5.78 18.68 -0.57
C PRO A 93 6.57 17.35 -0.61
N THR A 94 5.97 16.25 -1.03
CA THR A 94 6.62 14.93 -0.98
C THR A 94 7.75 14.77 -2.02
N CYS A 95 8.64 13.81 -1.81
CA CYS A 95 9.78 13.57 -2.70
C CYS A 95 9.34 13.12 -4.10
N GLY A 96 8.23 12.37 -4.21
CA GLY A 96 7.67 11.93 -5.48
C GLY A 96 7.22 13.08 -6.38
N PHE A 97 6.74 14.18 -5.79
CA PHE A 97 6.38 15.38 -6.54
C PHE A 97 7.57 15.95 -7.32
N PHE A 98 8.72 16.12 -6.67
CA PHE A 98 9.89 16.74 -7.31
C PHE A 98 10.38 15.92 -8.50
N SER A 99 10.48 14.59 -8.37
CA SER A 99 10.92 13.75 -9.48
C SER A 99 9.94 13.77 -10.66
N LYS A 100 8.64 13.70 -10.39
CA LYS A 100 7.59 13.81 -11.42
C LYS A 100 7.58 15.19 -12.10
N TRP A 101 7.85 16.25 -11.33
CA TRP A 101 7.97 17.60 -11.88
C TRP A 101 9.08 17.70 -12.92
N TYR A 102 10.25 17.11 -12.63
CA TYR A 102 11.37 17.07 -13.59
C TYR A 102 11.02 16.25 -14.84
N LEU A 103 10.33 15.11 -14.68
CA LEU A 103 9.87 14.30 -15.80
C LEU A 103 8.88 15.05 -16.69
N ILE A 104 7.90 15.74 -16.10
CA ILE A 104 6.92 16.56 -16.82
C ILE A 104 7.63 17.70 -17.56
N SER A 105 8.53 18.41 -16.88
CA SER A 105 9.30 19.50 -17.50
C SER A 105 10.17 19.00 -18.66
N GLY A 106 10.77 17.81 -18.51
CA GLY A 106 11.51 17.15 -19.57
C GLY A 106 10.64 16.75 -20.76
N ALA A 107 9.44 16.27 -20.50
CA ALA A 107 8.46 15.90 -21.53
C ALA A 107 8.01 17.14 -22.35
N ILE A 108 7.73 18.24 -21.66
CA ILE A 108 7.37 19.53 -22.31
C ILE A 108 8.52 20.02 -23.17
N ALA A 109 9.75 20.02 -22.64
CA ALA A 109 10.95 20.46 -23.38
C ALA A 109 11.24 19.60 -24.62
N ALA A 110 10.85 18.31 -24.58
CA ALA A 110 10.98 17.38 -25.71
C ALA A 110 9.77 17.42 -26.68
N GLY A 111 8.72 18.18 -26.39
CA GLY A 111 7.46 18.15 -27.14
C GLY A 111 6.67 16.84 -27.01
N GLN A 112 6.98 16.02 -26.02
CA GLN A 112 6.38 14.69 -25.81
C GLN A 112 5.16 14.78 -24.89
N TYR A 113 4.13 15.47 -25.35
CA TYR A 113 2.89 15.68 -24.57
C TYR A 113 2.14 14.38 -24.26
N GLY A 114 2.30 13.35 -25.10
CA GLY A 114 1.70 12.04 -24.85
C GLY A 114 2.26 11.37 -23.59
N PHE A 115 3.58 11.43 -23.38
CA PHE A 115 4.22 10.94 -22.16
C PHE A 115 3.80 11.76 -20.93
N MET A 116 3.76 13.08 -21.05
CA MET A 116 3.26 13.95 -19.98
C MET A 116 1.82 13.59 -19.58
N ALA A 117 0.92 13.43 -20.56
CA ALA A 117 -0.47 13.07 -20.30
C ALA A 117 -0.60 11.68 -19.64
N ALA A 118 0.18 10.69 -20.09
CA ALA A 118 0.21 9.36 -19.49
C ALA A 118 0.67 9.40 -18.02
N LEU A 119 1.71 10.20 -17.71
CA LEU A 119 2.24 10.37 -16.36
C LEU A 119 1.19 11.02 -15.42
N LEU A 120 0.52 12.08 -15.87
CA LEU A 120 -0.52 12.76 -15.12
C LEU A 120 -1.74 11.86 -14.90
N LEU A 121 -2.19 11.14 -15.93
CA LEU A 121 -3.32 10.21 -15.83
C LEU A 121 -3.02 9.07 -14.85
N SER A 122 -1.82 8.51 -14.91
CA SER A 122 -1.41 7.45 -14.00
C SER A 122 -1.32 7.96 -12.55
N SER A 123 -0.81 9.17 -12.32
CA SER A 123 -0.82 9.79 -10.98
C SER A 123 -2.25 10.01 -10.45
N LEU A 124 -3.20 10.36 -11.32
CA LEU A 124 -4.61 10.47 -10.97
C LEU A 124 -5.23 9.12 -10.60
N ILE A 125 -4.89 8.06 -11.34
CA ILE A 125 -5.33 6.69 -11.01
C ILE A 125 -4.77 6.27 -9.66
N ASN A 126 -3.49 6.51 -9.38
CA ASN A 126 -2.87 6.24 -8.09
C ASN A 126 -3.58 6.99 -6.95
N LEU A 127 -3.93 8.27 -7.19
CA LEU A 127 -4.71 9.08 -6.24
C LEU A 127 -6.02 8.37 -5.86
N VAL A 128 -6.82 7.97 -6.84
CA VAL A 128 -8.11 7.31 -6.59
C VAL A 128 -7.93 6.00 -5.84
N LEU A 129 -6.91 5.19 -6.21
CA LEU A 129 -6.63 3.91 -5.56
C LEU A 129 -6.24 4.07 -4.10
N PHE A 130 -5.32 4.99 -3.79
CA PHE A 130 -4.89 5.23 -2.41
C PHE A 130 -5.99 5.88 -1.56
N PHE A 131 -6.73 6.84 -2.11
CA PHE A 131 -7.84 7.47 -1.39
C PHE A 131 -8.92 6.47 -1.00
N ARG A 132 -9.19 5.48 -1.84
CA ARG A 132 -10.13 4.40 -1.50
C ARG A 132 -9.68 3.61 -0.26
N ILE A 133 -8.38 3.34 -0.14
CA ILE A 133 -7.84 2.66 1.05
C ILE A 133 -7.91 3.57 2.28
N PHE A 134 -7.59 4.86 2.12
CA PHE A 134 -7.66 5.82 3.23
C PHE A 134 -9.09 5.96 3.73
N GLU A 135 -10.07 6.01 2.82
CA GLU A 135 -11.49 6.06 3.14
C GLU A 135 -11.89 4.84 3.99
N ILE A 136 -11.62 3.63 3.53
CA ILE A 136 -11.97 2.38 4.23
C ILE A 136 -11.28 2.31 5.59
N ALA A 137 -9.98 2.59 5.65
CA ALA A 137 -9.20 2.46 6.88
C ALA A 137 -9.56 3.50 7.95
N TYR A 138 -10.03 4.70 7.54
CA TYR A 138 -10.30 5.81 8.44
C TYR A 138 -11.77 5.94 8.84
N PHE A 139 -12.70 5.82 7.89
CA PHE A 139 -14.11 6.11 8.09
C PHE A 139 -14.97 4.89 8.38
N GLU A 140 -14.60 3.72 7.87
CA GLU A 140 -15.39 2.52 8.12
C GLU A 140 -15.08 1.97 9.52
N PRO A 141 -16.11 1.60 10.32
CA PRO A 141 -15.89 1.01 11.63
C PRO A 141 -15.21 -0.36 11.47
N PHE A 142 -14.35 -0.69 12.42
CA PHE A 142 -13.71 -2.01 12.45
C PHE A 142 -14.78 -3.07 12.76
N GLU A 143 -15.12 -3.89 11.79
CA GLU A 143 -15.89 -5.11 11.99
C GLU A 143 -14.93 -6.25 12.35
N ASP A 144 -15.04 -6.74 13.57
CA ASP A 144 -14.24 -7.87 14.05
C ASP A 144 -14.86 -9.18 13.54
N HIS A 145 -14.64 -9.51 12.26
CA HIS A 145 -15.11 -10.75 11.65
C HIS A 145 -14.65 -12.00 12.43
N HIS A 146 -13.60 -11.88 13.24
CA HIS A 146 -13.18 -12.94 14.14
C HIS A 146 -14.05 -13.04 15.39
N ALA A 147 -14.66 -11.94 15.84
CA ALA A 147 -15.59 -11.97 16.97
C ALA A 147 -16.87 -12.74 16.61
N ASP A 148 -17.36 -12.54 15.38
CA ASP A 148 -18.54 -13.26 14.90
C ASP A 148 -18.26 -14.77 14.70
N LEU A 149 -17.09 -15.12 14.19
CA LEU A 149 -16.68 -16.54 14.07
C LEU A 149 -16.47 -17.18 15.43
N ILE A 150 -15.93 -16.46 16.43
CA ILE A 150 -15.81 -16.94 17.81
C ILE A 150 -17.18 -17.03 18.49
N ALA A 151 -18.07 -16.07 18.24
CA ALA A 151 -19.44 -16.09 18.78
C ALA A 151 -20.27 -17.26 18.21
N ILE A 152 -20.13 -17.56 16.92
CA ILE A 152 -20.73 -18.72 16.27
C ILE A 152 -20.15 -20.00 16.85
N ASP A 153 -18.81 -20.09 17.03
CA ASP A 153 -18.14 -21.25 17.62
C ASP A 153 -18.56 -21.49 19.09
N ILE A 154 -18.79 -20.42 19.86
CA ILE A 154 -19.33 -20.51 21.22
C ILE A 154 -20.80 -20.96 21.23
N GLY A 155 -21.60 -20.55 20.24
CA GLY A 155 -22.99 -20.96 20.08
C GLY A 155 -23.16 -22.42 19.64
N GLU A 156 -22.20 -22.92 18.82
CA GLU A 156 -22.23 -24.28 18.27
C GLU A 156 -21.45 -25.32 19.09
N ARG A 157 -20.95 -24.98 20.28
CA ARG A 157 -20.09 -25.86 21.09
C ARG A 157 -20.67 -27.26 21.44
N ASN A 158 -21.89 -27.53 21.04
CA ASN A 158 -22.52 -28.85 21.26
C ASN A 158 -22.42 -29.82 20.06
N ILE A 159 -21.76 -29.47 18.95
CA ILE A 159 -21.84 -30.25 17.71
C ILE A 159 -20.49 -30.85 17.27
N TYR A 160 -19.31 -30.37 17.75
CA TYR A 160 -18.03 -30.92 17.32
C TYR A 160 -17.24 -31.67 18.38
N PRO A 161 -16.74 -32.90 18.06
CA PRO A 161 -15.94 -33.68 19.00
C PRO A 161 -14.57 -33.03 19.26
N ALA A 162 -14.01 -33.34 20.43
CA ALA A 162 -12.80 -32.76 21.07
C ALA A 162 -11.51 -32.66 20.16
N GLN A 163 -11.52 -33.21 19.00
CA GLN A 163 -10.34 -33.35 18.13
C GLN A 163 -9.88 -32.05 17.43
N ASN A 164 -10.70 -31.01 17.45
CA ASN A 164 -10.36 -29.73 16.78
C ASN A 164 -9.89 -28.63 17.75
N ARG A 165 -9.90 -28.90 19.07
CA ARG A 165 -9.46 -27.92 20.10
C ARG A 165 -7.95 -27.71 20.08
N ASP A 166 -7.18 -28.73 19.71
CA ASP A 166 -5.72 -28.65 19.72
C ASP A 166 -5.16 -27.73 18.60
N PHE A 167 -5.85 -27.64 17.46
CA PHE A 167 -5.45 -26.76 16.36
C PHE A 167 -5.66 -25.28 16.65
N VAL A 168 -6.76 -24.93 17.34
CA VAL A 168 -7.07 -23.54 17.72
C VAL A 168 -6.10 -23.07 18.80
N GLN A 169 -5.83 -23.93 19.79
CA GLN A 169 -4.90 -23.64 20.88
C GLN A 169 -3.46 -23.49 20.37
N LEU A 170 -3.03 -24.34 19.42
CA LEU A 170 -1.72 -24.25 18.76
C LEU A 170 -1.56 -22.91 18.02
N ARG A 171 -2.61 -22.41 17.38
CA ARG A 171 -2.58 -21.15 16.63
C ARG A 171 -2.49 -19.92 17.52
N ILE A 172 -3.14 -19.95 18.69
CA ILE A 172 -3.06 -18.91 19.72
C ILE A 172 -1.64 -18.89 20.34
N ASP A 173 -1.10 -20.06 20.69
CA ASP A 173 0.24 -20.23 21.25
C ASP A 173 1.36 -19.84 20.29
N PHE A 174 1.18 -20.07 18.97
CA PHE A 174 2.13 -19.64 17.95
C PHE A 174 2.11 -18.11 17.77
N GLY A 175 0.93 -17.49 17.85
CA GLY A 175 0.78 -16.04 17.79
C GLY A 175 1.44 -15.34 18.99
N GLU A 176 1.24 -15.85 20.21
CA GLU A 176 1.85 -15.27 21.42
C GLU A 176 3.36 -15.48 21.52
N ARG A 177 3.89 -16.62 21.05
CA ARG A 177 5.33 -16.86 21.02
C ARG A 177 6.06 -16.00 20.00
N ALA A 178 5.50 -15.82 18.81
CA ALA A 178 6.07 -14.93 17.79
C ALA A 178 6.19 -13.47 18.24
N TRP A 179 5.34 -13.02 19.19
CA TRP A 179 5.44 -11.71 19.80
C TRP A 179 6.54 -11.60 20.86
N LYS A 180 6.75 -12.64 21.66
CA LYS A 180 7.76 -12.64 22.74
C LYS A 180 9.18 -12.74 22.23
N ASP A 181 9.38 -13.30 21.02
CA ASP A 181 10.71 -13.45 20.39
C ASP A 181 11.09 -12.23 19.52
N LEU A 182 10.21 -11.23 19.36
CA LEU A 182 10.42 -9.99 18.57
C LEU A 182 10.65 -8.74 19.43
N PHE A 183 10.53 -8.82 20.77
CA PHE A 183 10.76 -7.77 21.75
C PHE A 183 11.42 -8.35 23.01
#